data_aeaccec1635381d308fe5b9bb1f2cb3f
#
_entry.id   aeaccec1635381d308fe5b9bb1f2cb3f
#
_cell.length_a   1.000
_cell.length_b   1.000
_cell.length_c   1.000
_cell.angle_alpha   90.00
_cell.angle_beta   90.00
_cell.angle_gamma   90.00
#
_symmetry.space_group_name_H-M   'P 1'
#
loop_
_entity.id
_entity.type
_entity.pdbx_description
1 polymer ?
#
loop_
_entity_poly.entity_id
_entity_poly.type
_entity_poly.pdbx_seq_one_letter_code
_entity_poly.pdbx_strand_id
1 'polypeptide(L)'
;MSSALSIGIKKVRFPAFFVICYLLSAISAMRSWLALFLIPSIATAEWKVVDRQELNAGSSQAFVITVSDGSAIAKIHAAIGHPPELRFRVLNNGDRRFSNVREAVSKSEALAGVNGGYFQPDLTPVGLLISQGKVIHPLERAKLLSGVFFVRKQKPALVRAQHFSDTTGISDAIQCGPFLVENGNRISGLNNRRSAPRTFVFLARGGHWGAGICRSATLAELSEILIIADLLPNGPVVSALNLDGGSSTGFYLARGDQSISSPEWTTVRSYLLLSPSVQPQ
;
A
#
# COMPACT_ATOMS: atom_id res chain seq x y z
N MET A 1 17.58 87.08 -17.97
CA MET A 1 18.83 86.60 -17.40
C MET A 1 18.69 85.11 -17.17
N SER A 2 19.23 84.33 -18.09
CA SER A 2 19.33 82.90 -17.93
C SER A 2 20.47 82.39 -18.79
N SER A 3 21.55 81.96 -18.22
CA SER A 3 22.74 81.42 -18.85
C SER A 3 22.60 79.90 -18.98
N ALA A 4 22.58 79.42 -20.21
CA ALA A 4 22.63 78.00 -20.55
C ALA A 4 24.10 77.55 -20.59
N LEU A 5 24.44 76.56 -19.78
CA LEU A 5 25.74 75.87 -19.82
C LEU A 5 25.68 74.72 -20.81
N SER A 6 26.47 74.76 -21.86
CA SER A 6 26.65 73.73 -22.86
C SER A 6 27.78 72.79 -22.41
N ILE A 7 27.46 71.50 -22.11
CA ILE A 7 28.48 70.46 -21.86
C ILE A 7 28.73 69.68 -23.12
N GLY A 8 29.93 69.86 -23.69
CA GLY A 8 30.38 69.12 -24.87
C GLY A 8 30.74 67.69 -24.63
N ILE A 9 30.04 66.76 -25.24
CA ILE A 9 30.33 65.29 -25.13
C ILE A 9 31.42 64.97 -26.17
N LYS A 10 32.63 64.66 -25.72
CA LYS A 10 33.70 64.11 -26.56
C LYS A 10 33.38 62.66 -26.95
N LYS A 11 33.17 62.41 -28.27
CA LYS A 11 33.10 61.02 -28.79
C LYS A 11 34.47 60.35 -28.71
N VAL A 12 34.65 59.37 -27.85
CA VAL A 12 35.80 58.47 -27.85
C VAL A 12 35.54 57.35 -28.87
N ARG A 13 36.30 57.29 -29.94
CA ARG A 13 36.33 56.21 -30.93
C ARG A 13 37.25 55.14 -30.40
N PHE A 14 36.70 53.94 -30.00
CA PHE A 14 37.50 52.74 -29.73
C PHE A 14 37.78 51.99 -31.05
N PRO A 15 39.00 51.48 -31.29
CA PRO A 15 39.29 50.70 -32.48
C PRO A 15 38.62 49.35 -32.44
N ALA A 16 38.07 48.94 -33.60
CA ALA A 16 37.26 47.74 -33.80
C ALA A 16 37.94 46.41 -33.39
N PHE A 17 39.24 46.42 -33.17
CA PHE A 17 40.01 45.25 -32.79
C PHE A 17 39.77 44.77 -31.31
N PHE A 18 39.37 45.66 -30.42
CA PHE A 18 39.12 45.31 -29.03
C PHE A 18 37.78 44.62 -28.79
N VAL A 19 36.79 44.83 -29.64
CA VAL A 19 35.44 44.26 -29.52
C VAL A 19 35.41 42.76 -29.87
N ILE A 20 36.23 42.31 -30.81
CA ILE A 20 36.27 40.92 -31.26
C ILE A 20 36.93 40.02 -30.20
N CYS A 21 37.96 40.50 -29.49
CA CYS A 21 38.59 39.72 -28.40
C CYS A 21 37.68 39.53 -27.20
N TYR A 22 36.82 40.49 -26.84
CA TYR A 22 35.87 40.37 -25.73
C TYR A 22 34.72 39.41 -26.04
N LEU A 23 34.25 39.35 -27.30
CA LEU A 23 33.21 38.42 -27.74
C LEU A 23 33.72 36.97 -27.80
N LEU A 24 34.96 36.74 -28.19
CA LEU A 24 35.57 35.41 -28.22
C LEU A 24 35.85 34.85 -26.79
N SER A 25 36.23 35.70 -25.84
CA SER A 25 36.42 35.31 -24.46
C SER A 25 35.10 35.00 -23.73
N ALA A 26 34.01 35.74 -24.06
CA ALA A 26 32.67 35.50 -23.51
C ALA A 26 32.06 34.14 -24.00
N ILE A 27 32.31 33.81 -25.30
CA ILE A 27 31.83 32.52 -25.86
C ILE A 27 32.61 31.33 -25.29
N SER A 28 33.93 31.48 -25.00
CA SER A 28 34.73 30.46 -24.35
C SER A 28 34.29 30.23 -22.89
N ALA A 29 33.98 31.29 -22.13
CA ALA A 29 33.48 31.20 -20.77
C ALA A 29 32.06 30.58 -20.73
N MET A 30 31.19 30.88 -21.70
CA MET A 30 29.86 30.26 -21.79
C MET A 30 29.91 28.77 -22.11
N ARG A 31 30.89 28.31 -22.90
CA ARG A 31 31.08 26.87 -23.14
C ARG A 31 31.56 26.09 -21.93
N SER A 32 32.33 26.70 -21.03
CA SER A 32 32.75 26.04 -19.75
C SER A 32 31.65 25.98 -18.71
N TRP A 33 30.64 26.83 -18.79
CA TRP A 33 29.48 26.81 -17.85
C TRP A 33 28.37 25.87 -18.31
N LEU A 34 28.29 25.50 -19.58
CA LEU A 34 27.31 24.51 -20.05
C LEU A 34 27.73 23.05 -19.73
N ALA A 35 28.96 22.80 -19.34
CA ALA A 35 29.44 21.47 -18.98
C ALA A 35 29.20 21.08 -17.52
N LEU A 36 28.63 21.97 -16.69
CA LEU A 36 28.49 21.74 -15.24
C LEU A 36 27.06 21.43 -14.78
N PHE A 37 26.10 21.20 -15.70
CA PHE A 37 24.73 20.82 -15.36
C PHE A 37 24.28 19.48 -15.95
N LEU A 38 25.20 18.55 -16.13
CA LEU A 38 24.84 17.14 -16.08
C LEU A 38 24.71 16.75 -14.60
N ILE A 39 23.64 17.21 -13.95
CA ILE A 39 23.15 16.58 -12.72
C ILE A 39 22.86 15.14 -13.15
N PRO A 40 23.56 14.12 -12.64
CA PRO A 40 23.15 12.76 -12.90
C PRO A 40 21.70 12.68 -12.41
N SER A 41 20.79 12.37 -13.32
CA SER A 41 19.45 11.97 -12.94
C SER A 41 19.64 10.80 -11.97
N ILE A 42 19.46 11.06 -10.68
CA ILE A 42 19.39 9.99 -9.68
C ILE A 42 18.12 9.25 -10.11
N ALA A 43 18.29 8.21 -10.91
CA ALA A 43 17.23 7.28 -11.20
C ALA A 43 16.76 6.78 -9.83
N THR A 44 15.62 7.26 -9.38
CA THR A 44 14.98 6.71 -8.19
C THR A 44 14.73 5.25 -8.48
N ALA A 45 15.34 4.37 -7.68
CA ALA A 45 15.15 2.95 -7.81
C ALA A 45 13.64 2.66 -7.79
N GLU A 46 13.15 2.03 -8.85
CA GLU A 46 11.72 1.75 -9.04
C GLU A 46 11.48 0.27 -8.75
N TRP A 47 10.51 -0.02 -7.89
CA TRP A 47 10.12 -1.40 -7.60
C TRP A 47 9.54 -2.09 -8.83
N LYS A 48 10.01 -3.30 -9.12
CA LYS A 48 9.57 -4.15 -10.25
C LYS A 48 9.33 -5.57 -9.80
N VAL A 49 8.38 -6.24 -10.43
CA VAL A 49 8.17 -7.69 -10.25
C VAL A 49 9.34 -8.42 -10.89
N VAL A 50 10.04 -9.25 -10.12
CA VAL A 50 11.16 -10.08 -10.60
C VAL A 50 10.77 -11.56 -10.68
N ASP A 51 9.79 -12.00 -9.89
CA ASP A 51 9.24 -13.35 -9.93
C ASP A 51 7.80 -13.36 -9.43
N ARG A 52 6.96 -14.19 -10.01
CA ARG A 52 5.57 -14.40 -9.59
C ARG A 52 5.17 -15.85 -9.77
N GLN A 53 4.90 -16.50 -8.66
CA GLN A 53 4.34 -17.84 -8.63
C GLN A 53 2.84 -17.76 -8.38
N GLU A 54 2.03 -18.29 -9.27
CA GLU A 54 0.59 -18.42 -9.10
C GLU A 54 0.25 -19.75 -8.43
N LEU A 55 -0.67 -19.68 -7.46
CA LEU A 55 -1.08 -20.79 -6.63
C LEU A 55 -2.60 -20.72 -6.45
N ASN A 56 -3.32 -21.68 -7.05
CA ASN A 56 -4.77 -21.69 -6.96
C ASN A 56 -5.24 -22.58 -5.80
N ALA A 57 -6.23 -22.10 -5.05
CA ALA A 57 -6.90 -22.82 -3.98
C ALA A 57 -8.41 -22.70 -4.14
N GLY A 58 -9.04 -23.69 -4.76
CA GLY A 58 -10.45 -23.61 -5.16
C GLY A 58 -10.68 -22.45 -6.12
N SER A 59 -11.67 -21.59 -5.83
CA SER A 59 -11.97 -20.38 -6.60
C SER A 59 -11.09 -19.16 -6.21
N SER A 60 -10.17 -19.30 -5.23
CA SER A 60 -9.23 -18.26 -4.88
C SER A 60 -7.95 -18.38 -5.69
N GLN A 61 -7.54 -17.30 -6.31
CA GLN A 61 -6.18 -17.15 -6.82
C GLN A 61 -5.27 -16.65 -5.71
N ALA A 62 -4.07 -17.20 -5.64
CA ALA A 62 -3.06 -16.72 -4.72
C ALA A 62 -1.71 -16.61 -5.40
N PHE A 63 -0.87 -15.71 -4.89
CA PHE A 63 0.40 -15.39 -5.48
C PHE A 63 1.49 -15.29 -4.42
N VAL A 64 2.65 -15.81 -4.76
CA VAL A 64 3.91 -15.46 -4.12
C VAL A 64 4.69 -14.60 -5.11
N ILE A 65 4.87 -13.33 -4.77
CA ILE A 65 5.47 -12.34 -5.67
C ILE A 65 6.76 -11.83 -5.03
N THR A 66 7.83 -11.85 -5.80
CA THR A 66 9.10 -11.22 -5.42
C THR A 66 9.25 -9.94 -6.23
N VAL A 67 9.50 -8.83 -5.54
CA VAL A 67 9.74 -7.52 -6.13
C VAL A 67 11.12 -7.00 -5.70
N SER A 68 11.76 -6.22 -6.56
CA SER A 68 13.03 -5.57 -6.26
C SER A 68 13.08 -4.16 -6.86
N ASP A 69 13.78 -3.26 -6.18
CA ASP A 69 14.18 -1.94 -6.68
C ASP A 69 15.65 -1.89 -7.13
N GLY A 70 16.32 -3.07 -7.17
CA GLY A 70 17.73 -3.21 -7.47
C GLY A 70 18.64 -3.16 -6.24
N SER A 71 18.20 -2.59 -5.12
CA SER A 71 18.95 -2.52 -3.85
C SER A 71 18.32 -3.36 -2.75
N ALA A 72 17.01 -3.50 -2.77
CA ALA A 72 16.23 -4.27 -1.82
C ALA A 72 15.31 -5.29 -2.52
N ILE A 73 14.93 -6.33 -1.78
CA ILE A 73 13.99 -7.36 -2.23
C ILE A 73 12.88 -7.48 -1.20
N ALA A 74 11.63 -7.46 -1.65
CA ALA A 74 10.48 -7.75 -0.83
C ALA A 74 9.69 -8.95 -1.39
N LYS A 75 9.13 -9.76 -0.49
CA LYS A 75 8.30 -10.91 -0.87
C LYS A 75 6.87 -10.73 -0.36
N ILE A 76 5.93 -10.86 -1.27
CA ILE A 76 4.49 -10.69 -1.03
C ILE A 76 3.81 -12.05 -1.16
N HIS A 77 2.95 -12.37 -0.21
CA HIS A 77 1.98 -13.45 -0.31
C HIS A 77 0.60 -12.79 -0.36
N ALA A 78 -0.18 -13.03 -1.39
CA ALA A 78 -1.51 -12.45 -1.53
C ALA A 78 -2.51 -13.52 -1.99
N ALA A 79 -3.73 -13.45 -1.45
CA ALA A 79 -4.88 -14.21 -1.91
C ALA A 79 -5.93 -13.26 -2.45
N ILE A 80 -6.52 -13.60 -3.61
CA ILE A 80 -7.43 -12.76 -4.37
C ILE A 80 -8.75 -13.49 -4.55
N GLY A 81 -9.84 -12.77 -4.41
CA GLY A 81 -11.18 -13.23 -4.68
C GLY A 81 -11.95 -12.28 -5.60
N HIS A 82 -13.06 -12.80 -6.09
CA HIS A 82 -14.03 -12.03 -6.87
C HIS A 82 -15.45 -12.47 -6.47
N PRO A 83 -16.40 -11.52 -6.26
CA PRO A 83 -17.81 -11.91 -6.09
C PRO A 83 -18.37 -12.46 -7.41
N PRO A 84 -19.33 -13.40 -7.38
CA PRO A 84 -20.01 -13.94 -6.19
C PRO A 84 -19.35 -15.18 -5.58
N GLU A 85 -18.25 -15.69 -6.13
CA GLU A 85 -17.70 -17.00 -5.76
C GLU A 85 -17.08 -16.99 -4.36
N LEU A 86 -16.48 -15.86 -4.00
CA LEU A 86 -15.79 -15.68 -2.72
C LEU A 86 -16.35 -14.50 -1.95
N ARG A 87 -16.21 -14.56 -0.64
CA ARG A 87 -16.52 -13.48 0.29
C ARG A 87 -15.44 -13.31 1.33
N PHE A 88 -15.26 -12.08 1.80
CA PHE A 88 -14.54 -11.82 3.02
C PHE A 88 -15.39 -12.08 4.25
N ARG A 89 -14.74 -12.58 5.29
CA ARG A 89 -15.31 -12.73 6.64
C ARG A 89 -14.30 -12.21 7.67
N VAL A 90 -14.79 -11.47 8.65
CA VAL A 90 -14.01 -11.11 9.82
C VAL A 90 -14.32 -12.12 10.94
N LEU A 91 -13.30 -12.84 11.35
CA LEU A 91 -13.39 -13.81 12.44
C LEU A 91 -12.90 -13.16 13.74
N ASN A 92 -13.80 -13.02 14.69
CA ASN A 92 -13.47 -12.52 16.02
C ASN A 92 -12.78 -13.62 16.85
N ASN A 93 -11.62 -13.31 17.43
CA ASN A 93 -10.81 -14.23 18.24
C ASN A 93 -10.61 -13.72 19.69
N GLY A 94 -11.59 -12.98 20.23
CA GLY A 94 -11.50 -12.42 21.59
C GLY A 94 -11.46 -13.47 22.69
N ASP A 95 -12.02 -14.62 22.43
CA ASP A 95 -12.00 -15.80 23.32
C ASP A 95 -10.76 -16.70 23.13
N ARG A 96 -9.79 -16.25 22.30
CA ARG A 96 -8.56 -17.00 21.95
C ARG A 96 -8.83 -18.41 21.43
N ARG A 97 -9.93 -18.59 20.72
CA ARG A 97 -10.35 -19.86 20.14
C ARG A 97 -9.36 -20.43 19.12
N PHE A 98 -8.63 -19.54 18.44
CA PHE A 98 -7.66 -19.89 17.41
C PHE A 98 -6.27 -19.40 17.83
N SER A 99 -5.29 -20.30 17.76
CA SER A 99 -3.90 -20.02 18.13
C SER A 99 -3.16 -19.23 17.02
N ASN A 100 -3.58 -19.42 15.77
CA ASN A 100 -2.95 -18.80 14.60
C ASN A 100 -3.88 -18.80 13.39
N VAL A 101 -3.45 -18.07 12.33
CA VAL A 101 -4.21 -17.91 11.07
C VAL A 101 -4.50 -19.26 10.38
N ARG A 102 -3.58 -20.23 10.45
CA ARG A 102 -3.79 -21.56 9.89
C ARG A 102 -4.97 -22.27 10.54
N GLU A 103 -5.02 -22.25 11.86
CA GLU A 103 -6.12 -22.87 12.62
C GLU A 103 -7.44 -22.14 12.34
N ALA A 104 -7.41 -20.79 12.27
CA ALA A 104 -8.59 -19.98 11.96
C ALA A 104 -9.14 -20.32 10.56
N VAL A 105 -8.30 -20.41 9.54
CA VAL A 105 -8.68 -20.78 8.17
C VAL A 105 -9.23 -22.21 8.12
N SER A 106 -8.50 -23.18 8.69
CA SER A 106 -8.87 -24.59 8.60
C SER A 106 -10.18 -24.90 9.32
N LYS A 107 -10.36 -24.39 10.55
CA LYS A 107 -11.60 -24.61 11.32
C LYS A 107 -12.81 -23.81 10.82
N SER A 108 -12.58 -22.77 10.00
CA SER A 108 -13.64 -21.97 9.42
C SER A 108 -13.95 -22.34 7.96
N GLU A 109 -13.33 -23.40 7.44
CA GLU A 109 -13.47 -23.87 6.06
C GLU A 109 -13.21 -22.75 5.04
N ALA A 110 -12.28 -21.85 5.37
CA ALA A 110 -11.84 -20.79 4.50
C ALA A 110 -10.71 -21.26 3.56
N LEU A 111 -10.53 -20.59 2.44
CA LEU A 111 -9.48 -20.90 1.47
C LEU A 111 -8.16 -20.21 1.84
N ALA A 112 -8.26 -19.00 2.39
CA ALA A 112 -7.10 -18.23 2.80
C ALA A 112 -7.44 -17.28 3.95
N GLY A 113 -6.43 -16.76 4.62
CA GLY A 113 -6.61 -15.75 5.64
C GLY A 113 -5.33 -15.02 6.03
N VAL A 114 -5.55 -13.87 6.65
CA VAL A 114 -4.53 -13.04 7.29
C VAL A 114 -4.99 -12.62 8.68
N ASN A 115 -4.07 -12.12 9.50
CA ASN A 115 -4.44 -11.45 10.75
C ASN A 115 -5.25 -10.17 10.46
N GLY A 116 -5.99 -9.71 11.46
CA GLY A 116 -6.87 -8.54 11.34
C GLY A 116 -6.25 -7.23 11.80
N GLY A 117 -7.08 -6.39 12.46
CA GLY A 117 -6.72 -5.06 12.92
C GLY A 117 -5.97 -5.01 14.25
N TYR A 118 -5.61 -3.79 14.65
CA TYR A 118 -4.92 -3.53 15.92
C TYR A 118 -5.73 -3.92 17.14
N PHE A 119 -5.03 -4.28 18.21
CA PHE A 119 -5.61 -4.66 19.49
C PHE A 119 -4.67 -4.30 20.67
N GLN A 120 -5.25 -4.20 21.86
CA GLN A 120 -4.54 -4.00 23.11
C GLN A 120 -3.99 -5.34 23.65
N PRO A 121 -3.07 -5.34 24.63
CA PRO A 121 -2.52 -6.57 25.21
C PRO A 121 -3.57 -7.51 25.81
N ASP A 122 -4.71 -6.99 26.25
CA ASP A 122 -5.87 -7.73 26.73
C ASP A 122 -6.78 -8.27 25.62
N LEU A 123 -6.37 -8.11 24.35
CA LEU A 123 -7.13 -8.40 23.14
C LEU A 123 -8.36 -7.50 22.90
N THR A 124 -8.50 -6.37 23.59
CA THR A 124 -9.51 -5.37 23.22
C THR A 124 -9.18 -4.80 21.83
N PRO A 125 -10.12 -4.79 20.87
CA PRO A 125 -9.86 -4.21 19.55
C PRO A 125 -9.54 -2.72 19.67
N VAL A 126 -8.66 -2.23 18.80
CA VAL A 126 -8.45 -0.80 18.60
C VAL A 126 -9.15 -0.40 17.31
N GLY A 127 -10.27 0.34 17.45
CA GLY A 127 -11.13 0.73 16.34
C GLY A 127 -12.24 -0.28 16.01
N LEU A 128 -13.06 0.09 15.01
CA LEU A 128 -14.25 -0.67 14.63
C LEU A 128 -13.91 -2.12 14.29
N LEU A 129 -14.64 -3.03 14.93
CA LEU A 129 -14.64 -4.45 14.60
C LEU A 129 -16.09 -4.94 14.51
N ILE A 130 -16.49 -5.38 13.31
CA ILE A 130 -17.78 -6.06 13.08
C ILE A 130 -17.51 -7.46 12.58
N SER A 131 -18.15 -8.44 13.17
CA SER A 131 -18.06 -9.86 12.80
C SER A 131 -19.46 -10.46 12.74
N GLN A 132 -19.83 -11.00 11.58
CA GLN A 132 -21.15 -11.61 11.34
C GLN A 132 -22.31 -10.67 11.71
N GLY A 133 -22.24 -9.42 11.36
CA GLY A 133 -23.24 -8.39 11.64
C GLY A 133 -23.25 -7.84 13.07
N LYS A 134 -22.47 -8.45 13.98
CA LYS A 134 -22.36 -7.98 15.37
C LYS A 134 -21.22 -6.97 15.50
N VAL A 135 -21.53 -5.78 16.00
CA VAL A 135 -20.53 -4.78 16.42
C VAL A 135 -19.84 -5.26 17.69
N ILE A 136 -18.56 -5.60 17.57
CA ILE A 136 -17.72 -6.05 18.69
C ILE A 136 -17.05 -4.86 19.37
N HIS A 137 -16.63 -3.87 18.56
CA HIS A 137 -16.05 -2.63 19.04
C HIS A 137 -16.48 -1.47 18.14
N PRO A 138 -16.77 -0.28 18.70
CA PRO A 138 -17.25 0.86 17.92
C PRO A 138 -16.14 1.50 17.07
N LEU A 139 -16.56 2.42 16.17
CA LEU A 139 -15.64 3.26 15.41
C LEU A 139 -14.89 4.21 16.32
N GLU A 140 -13.58 4.29 16.14
CA GLU A 140 -12.73 5.24 16.83
C GLU A 140 -12.19 6.33 15.90
N ARG A 141 -12.01 7.53 16.44
CA ARG A 141 -11.42 8.66 15.73
C ARG A 141 -9.99 8.86 16.17
N ALA A 142 -9.06 8.20 15.46
CA ALA A 142 -7.62 8.31 15.70
C ALA A 142 -6.88 8.42 14.37
N LYS A 143 -5.81 9.21 14.33
CA LYS A 143 -5.00 9.43 13.12
C LYS A 143 -4.45 8.13 12.52
N LEU A 144 -4.06 7.18 13.38
CA LEU A 144 -3.56 5.88 12.96
C LEU A 144 -4.64 5.03 12.30
N LEU A 145 -5.89 5.14 12.75
CA LEU A 145 -7.04 4.37 12.29
C LEU A 145 -7.70 5.06 11.09
N SER A 146 -6.94 5.27 10.02
CA SER A 146 -7.33 6.15 8.92
C SER A 146 -8.36 5.56 7.95
N GLY A 147 -8.62 4.24 8.01
CA GLY A 147 -9.51 3.55 7.08
C GLY A 147 -10.38 2.49 7.73
N VAL A 148 -11.47 2.16 7.03
CA VAL A 148 -12.37 1.06 7.36
C VAL A 148 -12.50 0.17 6.13
N PHE A 149 -12.12 -1.08 6.28
CA PHE A 149 -12.50 -2.16 5.39
C PHE A 149 -13.84 -2.73 5.88
N PHE A 150 -14.81 -2.93 4.99
CA PHE A 150 -16.08 -3.53 5.36
C PHE A 150 -16.72 -4.31 4.21
N VAL A 151 -17.66 -5.20 4.56
CA VAL A 151 -18.48 -5.96 3.61
C VAL A 151 -19.93 -5.60 3.82
N ARG A 152 -20.59 -5.11 2.77
CA ARG A 152 -22.03 -4.80 2.75
C ARG A 152 -22.68 -5.47 1.55
N LYS A 153 -23.74 -6.26 1.77
CA LYS A 153 -24.40 -7.03 0.69
C LYS A 153 -23.40 -7.85 -0.14
N GLN A 154 -22.48 -8.54 0.54
CA GLN A 154 -21.40 -9.36 -0.03
C GLN A 154 -20.35 -8.58 -0.85
N LYS A 155 -20.43 -7.26 -0.93
CA LYS A 155 -19.48 -6.42 -1.64
C LYS A 155 -18.47 -5.82 -0.65
N PRO A 156 -17.18 -6.09 -0.80
CA PRO A 156 -16.15 -5.45 0.00
C PRO A 156 -15.93 -3.99 -0.44
N ALA A 157 -15.62 -3.14 0.52
CA ALA A 157 -15.30 -1.74 0.29
C ALA A 157 -14.23 -1.24 1.26
N LEU A 158 -13.47 -0.24 0.83
CA LEU A 158 -12.49 0.49 1.62
C LEU A 158 -12.84 1.98 1.58
N VAL A 159 -12.99 2.59 2.74
CA VAL A 159 -13.25 4.03 2.85
C VAL A 159 -12.39 4.67 3.93
N ARG A 160 -12.15 5.97 3.81
CA ARG A 160 -11.53 6.74 4.89
C ARG A 160 -12.43 6.71 6.13
N ALA A 161 -11.84 6.51 7.31
CA ALA A 161 -12.60 6.45 8.57
C ALA A 161 -13.44 7.72 8.83
N GLN A 162 -12.98 8.88 8.36
CA GLN A 162 -13.73 10.14 8.46
C GLN A 162 -15.02 10.17 7.62
N HIS A 163 -15.10 9.35 6.56
CA HIS A 163 -16.27 9.25 5.68
C HIS A 163 -17.16 8.04 6.03
N PHE A 164 -16.75 7.25 7.02
CA PHE A 164 -17.55 6.11 7.49
C PHE A 164 -18.50 6.57 8.60
N SER A 165 -19.78 6.41 8.40
CA SER A 165 -20.83 6.92 9.32
C SER A 165 -21.92 5.92 9.65
N ASP A 166 -22.07 4.84 8.85
CA ASP A 166 -23.21 3.93 8.98
C ASP A 166 -22.78 2.46 8.95
N THR A 167 -23.19 1.71 9.96
CA THR A 167 -22.95 0.27 10.09
C THR A 167 -24.11 -0.60 9.61
N THR A 168 -25.22 0.00 9.16
CA THR A 168 -26.43 -0.73 8.75
C THR A 168 -26.12 -1.66 7.58
N GLY A 169 -26.50 -2.95 7.73
CA GLY A 169 -26.34 -3.96 6.70
C GLY A 169 -24.87 -4.38 6.45
N ILE A 170 -23.94 -3.97 7.30
CA ILE A 170 -22.54 -4.45 7.27
C ILE A 170 -22.47 -5.79 7.98
N SER A 171 -21.96 -6.80 7.26
CA SER A 171 -21.72 -8.12 7.85
C SER A 171 -20.38 -8.20 8.59
N ASP A 172 -19.36 -7.55 8.05
CA ASP A 172 -17.98 -7.65 8.54
C ASP A 172 -17.28 -6.30 8.34
N ALA A 173 -16.49 -5.86 9.31
CA ALA A 173 -15.65 -4.66 9.19
C ALA A 173 -14.44 -4.69 10.10
N ILE A 174 -13.36 -4.07 9.64
CA ILE A 174 -12.15 -3.80 10.41
C ILE A 174 -11.73 -2.35 10.14
N GLN A 175 -11.61 -1.55 11.20
CA GLN A 175 -10.94 -0.26 11.15
C GLN A 175 -9.45 -0.44 11.46
N CYS A 176 -8.59 0.12 10.61
CA CYS A 176 -7.14 0.04 10.76
C CYS A 176 -6.45 1.18 9.99
N GLY A 177 -5.15 1.03 9.74
CA GLY A 177 -4.41 2.03 8.95
C GLY A 177 -2.89 1.91 9.08
N PRO A 178 -2.19 2.80 8.37
CA PRO A 178 -2.73 3.82 7.48
C PRO A 178 -3.26 3.27 6.15
N PHE A 179 -4.01 4.09 5.39
CA PHE A 179 -4.18 3.84 3.97
C PHE A 179 -2.82 3.79 3.28
N LEU A 180 -2.67 2.86 2.34
CA LEU A 180 -1.45 2.67 1.54
C LEU A 180 -1.65 3.17 0.10
N VAL A 181 -2.81 2.84 -0.48
CA VAL A 181 -3.19 3.23 -1.85
C VAL A 181 -4.60 3.78 -1.83
N GLU A 182 -4.83 4.87 -2.57
CA GLU A 182 -6.14 5.46 -2.75
C GLU A 182 -6.30 5.93 -4.20
N ASN A 183 -7.39 5.53 -4.87
CA ASN A 183 -7.64 5.80 -6.29
C ASN A 183 -6.47 5.42 -7.21
N GLY A 184 -5.79 4.31 -6.92
CA GLY A 184 -4.64 3.83 -7.68
C GLY A 184 -3.33 4.60 -7.44
N ASN A 185 -3.33 5.55 -6.49
CA ASN A 185 -2.13 6.34 -6.17
C ASN A 185 -1.59 5.96 -4.79
N ARG A 186 -0.27 5.95 -4.66
CA ARG A 186 0.39 5.80 -3.37
C ARG A 186 0.05 6.95 -2.42
N ILE A 187 -0.01 6.65 -1.14
CA ILE A 187 -0.18 7.69 -0.10
C ILE A 187 1.19 8.28 0.25
N SER A 188 1.30 9.59 0.21
CA SER A 188 2.51 10.32 0.61
C SER A 188 2.64 10.45 2.13
N GLY A 189 3.88 10.66 2.62
CA GLY A 189 4.17 10.90 4.03
C GLY A 189 4.06 9.66 4.92
N LEU A 190 4.01 8.47 4.35
CA LEU A 190 4.08 7.23 5.10
C LEU A 190 5.48 7.02 5.70
N ASN A 191 5.54 6.25 6.80
CA ASN A 191 6.81 5.94 7.47
C ASN A 191 7.74 5.15 6.55
N ASN A 192 8.95 5.67 6.32
CA ASN A 192 10.01 5.08 5.48
C ASN A 192 11.25 4.64 6.27
N ARG A 193 11.19 4.61 7.61
CA ARG A 193 12.35 4.32 8.47
C ARG A 193 12.35 2.91 9.03
N ARG A 194 11.17 2.34 9.28
CA ARG A 194 11.04 1.06 9.95
C ARG A 194 10.50 0.01 8.99
N SER A 195 11.38 -0.84 8.48
CA SER A 195 10.99 -2.07 7.79
C SER A 195 10.50 -3.10 8.80
N ALA A 196 9.39 -3.77 8.48
CA ALA A 196 8.79 -4.83 9.29
C ALA A 196 7.88 -5.70 8.41
N PRO A 197 7.48 -6.89 8.86
CA PRO A 197 6.38 -7.62 8.26
C PRO A 197 5.11 -6.78 8.28
N ARG A 198 4.37 -6.76 7.17
CA ARG A 198 3.16 -5.97 6.98
C ARG A 198 2.01 -6.85 6.52
N THR A 199 0.83 -6.56 7.01
CA THR A 199 -0.42 -7.16 6.55
C THR A 199 -1.28 -6.09 5.91
N PHE A 200 -1.96 -6.41 4.83
CA PHE A 200 -2.80 -5.45 4.12
C PHE A 200 -4.01 -6.12 3.49
N VAL A 201 -5.05 -5.31 3.28
CA VAL A 201 -6.23 -5.65 2.48
C VAL A 201 -6.32 -4.66 1.33
N PHE A 202 -6.80 -5.11 0.17
CA PHE A 202 -6.86 -4.28 -1.02
C PHE A 202 -8.08 -4.55 -1.89
N LEU A 203 -8.43 -3.55 -2.69
CA LEU A 203 -9.33 -3.63 -3.82
C LEU A 203 -8.53 -3.39 -5.09
N ALA A 204 -8.76 -4.20 -6.12
CA ALA A 204 -8.12 -4.07 -7.42
C ALA A 204 -9.16 -3.77 -8.51
N ARG A 205 -8.67 -3.39 -9.69
CA ARG A 205 -9.53 -3.11 -10.85
C ARG A 205 -10.34 -4.35 -11.23
N GLY A 206 -11.48 -4.16 -11.91
CA GLY A 206 -12.35 -5.27 -12.32
C GLY A 206 -13.18 -5.89 -11.20
N GLY A 207 -13.25 -5.27 -10.01
CA GLY A 207 -14.01 -5.79 -8.88
C GLY A 207 -13.29 -6.87 -8.07
N HIS A 208 -12.03 -7.15 -8.38
CA HIS A 208 -11.18 -8.04 -7.59
C HIS A 208 -10.80 -7.41 -6.26
N TRP A 209 -10.61 -8.24 -5.26
CA TRP A 209 -10.21 -7.84 -3.92
C TRP A 209 -9.37 -8.95 -3.28
N GLY A 210 -8.57 -8.59 -2.30
CA GLY A 210 -7.71 -9.57 -1.66
C GLY A 210 -7.10 -9.07 -0.38
N ALA A 211 -6.37 -9.97 0.25
CA ALA A 211 -5.54 -9.69 1.41
C ALA A 211 -4.18 -10.37 1.26
N GLY A 212 -3.17 -9.81 1.91
CA GLY A 212 -1.83 -10.36 1.82
C GLY A 212 -0.90 -9.83 2.89
N ILE A 213 0.31 -10.35 2.83
CA ILE A 213 1.43 -9.91 3.65
C ILE A 213 2.62 -9.53 2.78
N CYS A 214 3.42 -8.57 3.26
CA CYS A 214 4.77 -8.31 2.78
C CYS A 214 5.75 -8.62 3.91
N ARG A 215 6.74 -9.49 3.67
CA ARG A 215 7.59 -10.00 4.75
C ARG A 215 8.55 -8.97 5.33
N SER A 216 8.92 -7.97 4.54
CA SER A 216 9.81 -6.89 4.97
C SER A 216 9.62 -5.68 4.08
N ALA A 217 9.01 -4.63 4.62
CA ALA A 217 8.88 -3.33 3.96
C ALA A 217 8.59 -2.24 4.98
N THR A 218 8.99 -1.01 4.69
CA THR A 218 8.43 0.17 5.31
C THR A 218 7.00 0.40 4.78
N LEU A 219 6.22 1.26 5.40
CA LEU A 219 4.89 1.60 4.89
C LEU A 219 4.96 2.35 3.56
N ALA A 220 6.00 3.18 3.37
CA ALA A 220 6.23 3.89 2.12
C ALA A 220 6.56 2.93 0.97
N GLU A 221 7.52 2.01 1.17
CA GLU A 221 7.87 0.98 0.18
C GLU A 221 6.67 0.09 -0.16
N LEU A 222 5.91 -0.37 0.84
CA LEU A 222 4.71 -1.18 0.58
C LEU A 222 3.69 -0.42 -0.28
N SER A 223 3.51 0.88 -0.03
CA SER A 223 2.62 1.73 -0.84
C SER A 223 3.11 1.85 -2.29
N GLU A 224 4.42 1.95 -2.52
CA GLU A 224 5.04 1.97 -3.85
C GLU A 224 4.91 0.62 -4.57
N ILE A 225 5.17 -0.47 -3.86
CA ILE A 225 5.05 -1.84 -4.39
C ILE A 225 3.61 -2.13 -4.83
N LEU A 226 2.62 -1.74 -4.02
CA LEU A 226 1.21 -2.04 -4.31
C LEU A 226 0.65 -1.33 -5.54
N ILE A 227 1.27 -0.25 -6.02
CA ILE A 227 0.86 0.44 -7.26
C ILE A 227 1.59 -0.04 -8.52
N ILE A 228 2.50 -1.03 -8.42
CA ILE A 228 3.14 -1.62 -9.60
C ILE A 228 2.04 -2.17 -10.53
N ALA A 229 2.02 -1.73 -11.78
CA ALA A 229 0.92 -1.99 -12.70
C ALA A 229 0.69 -3.47 -12.98
N ASP A 230 1.75 -4.27 -12.99
CA ASP A 230 1.75 -5.70 -13.22
C ASP A 230 1.98 -6.53 -11.95
N LEU A 231 1.80 -5.95 -10.76
CA LEU A 231 1.92 -6.67 -9.48
C LEU A 231 0.97 -7.87 -9.45
N LEU A 232 -0.27 -7.66 -9.86
CA LEU A 232 -1.32 -8.66 -9.89
C LEU A 232 -1.83 -8.86 -11.33
N PRO A 233 -2.05 -10.10 -11.79
CA PRO A 233 -2.54 -10.34 -13.15
C PRO A 233 -3.97 -9.87 -13.37
N ASN A 234 -4.74 -9.71 -12.29
CA ASN A 234 -6.14 -9.26 -12.29
C ASN A 234 -6.30 -7.75 -12.41
N GLY A 235 -5.21 -7.01 -12.58
CA GLY A 235 -5.17 -5.57 -12.72
C GLY A 235 -4.65 -4.83 -11.47
N PRO A 236 -4.38 -3.53 -11.63
CA PRO A 236 -3.72 -2.75 -10.58
C PRO A 236 -4.58 -2.58 -9.33
N VAL A 237 -3.90 -2.48 -8.19
CA VAL A 237 -4.53 -2.14 -6.92
C VAL A 237 -5.07 -0.71 -6.98
N VAL A 238 -6.34 -0.54 -6.60
CA VAL A 238 -7.04 0.77 -6.60
C VAL A 238 -7.07 1.39 -5.21
N SER A 239 -7.23 0.53 -4.19
CA SER A 239 -7.23 0.96 -2.79
C SER A 239 -6.60 -0.11 -1.92
N ALA A 240 -5.80 0.30 -0.94
CA ALA A 240 -5.20 -0.62 0.03
C ALA A 240 -5.11 0.00 1.42
N LEU A 241 -5.34 -0.82 2.42
CA LEU A 241 -5.29 -0.46 3.84
C LEU A 241 -4.31 -1.38 4.57
N ASN A 242 -3.40 -0.81 5.33
CA ASN A 242 -2.55 -1.56 6.24
C ASN A 242 -3.38 -2.10 7.41
N LEU A 243 -3.16 -3.35 7.75
CA LEU A 243 -3.68 -4.00 8.95
C LEU A 243 -2.58 -4.09 10.02
N ASP A 244 -2.81 -4.87 11.08
CA ASP A 244 -1.77 -5.06 12.10
C ASP A 244 -0.57 -5.81 11.51
N GLY A 245 0.62 -5.38 11.88
CA GLY A 245 1.88 -5.84 11.32
C GLY A 245 2.85 -6.39 12.37
N GLY A 246 4.11 -6.54 11.98
CA GLY A 246 5.17 -7.02 12.86
C GLY A 246 4.92 -8.46 13.33
N SER A 247 4.92 -8.69 14.63
CA SER A 247 4.70 -10.01 15.23
C SER A 247 3.30 -10.58 15.00
N SER A 248 2.33 -9.73 14.69
CA SER A 248 0.95 -10.11 14.38
C SER A 248 0.77 -10.58 12.93
N THR A 249 1.76 -10.33 12.05
CA THR A 249 1.65 -10.66 10.62
C THR A 249 1.56 -12.17 10.40
N GLY A 250 0.44 -12.62 9.88
CA GLY A 250 0.17 -14.00 9.54
C GLY A 250 -0.55 -14.16 8.20
N PHE A 251 -0.23 -15.22 7.47
CA PHE A 251 -0.87 -15.60 6.21
C PHE A 251 -0.98 -17.12 6.12
N TYR A 252 -2.12 -17.61 5.70
CA TYR A 252 -2.31 -19.00 5.36
C TYR A 252 -3.19 -19.16 4.11
N LEU A 253 -2.76 -20.05 3.21
CA LEU A 253 -3.52 -20.51 2.05
C LEU A 253 -3.71 -22.03 2.17
N ALA A 254 -4.96 -22.47 2.22
CA ALA A 254 -5.33 -23.88 2.25
C ALA A 254 -5.27 -24.49 0.84
N ARG A 255 -4.25 -25.30 0.55
CA ARG A 255 -4.06 -25.95 -0.74
C ARG A 255 -3.59 -27.39 -0.57
N GLY A 256 -4.36 -28.20 0.15
CA GLY A 256 -3.96 -29.58 0.44
C GLY A 256 -2.53 -29.64 0.98
N ASP A 257 -1.72 -30.52 0.42
CA ASP A 257 -0.32 -30.73 0.84
C ASP A 257 0.64 -29.58 0.47
N GLN A 258 0.22 -28.68 -0.39
CA GLN A 258 1.02 -27.53 -0.84
C GLN A 258 0.58 -26.20 -0.22
N SER A 259 0.00 -26.24 0.97
CA SER A 259 -0.44 -25.05 1.67
C SER A 259 0.74 -24.08 1.92
N ILE A 260 0.46 -22.77 1.82
CA ILE A 260 1.43 -21.74 2.17
C ILE A 260 1.11 -21.25 3.57
N SER A 261 2.10 -21.27 4.44
CA SER A 261 1.97 -20.80 5.81
C SER A 261 3.07 -19.80 6.15
N SER A 262 2.66 -18.65 6.68
CA SER A 262 3.50 -17.68 7.37
C SER A 262 2.80 -17.37 8.68
N PRO A 263 3.06 -18.12 9.75
CA PRO A 263 2.37 -17.95 11.02
C PRO A 263 2.77 -16.62 11.67
N GLU A 264 1.84 -16.00 12.35
CA GLU A 264 2.08 -14.92 13.30
C GLU A 264 2.83 -15.44 14.55
N TRP A 265 3.53 -14.55 15.23
CA TRP A 265 4.33 -14.83 16.42
C TRP A 265 3.59 -14.55 17.72
N THR A 266 2.40 -13.99 17.64
CA THR A 266 1.55 -13.66 18.79
C THR A 266 0.09 -13.96 18.48
N THR A 267 -0.70 -14.33 19.50
CA THR A 267 -2.15 -14.48 19.34
C THR A 267 -2.76 -13.12 18.98
N VAL A 268 -3.57 -13.10 17.92
CA VAL A 268 -4.21 -11.88 17.42
C VAL A 268 -5.69 -11.83 17.77
N ARG A 269 -6.24 -10.63 17.78
CA ARG A 269 -7.64 -10.35 18.13
C ARG A 269 -8.65 -10.83 17.09
N SER A 270 -8.29 -10.77 15.82
CA SER A 270 -9.18 -11.09 14.71
C SER A 270 -8.41 -11.59 13.50
N TYR A 271 -9.12 -12.26 12.61
CA TYR A 271 -8.62 -12.69 11.30
C TYR A 271 -9.54 -12.17 10.20
N LEU A 272 -8.95 -11.91 9.05
CA LEU A 272 -9.66 -11.62 7.80
C LEU A 272 -9.54 -12.85 6.89
N LEU A 273 -10.64 -13.52 6.63
CA LEU A 273 -10.70 -14.78 5.89
C LEU A 273 -11.35 -14.61 4.53
N LEU A 274 -10.80 -15.31 3.54
CA LEU A 274 -11.41 -15.51 2.22
C LEU A 274 -12.11 -16.89 2.24
N SER A 275 -13.43 -16.87 2.16
CA SER A 275 -14.24 -18.09 2.22
C SER A 275 -15.09 -18.24 0.96
N PRO A 276 -15.43 -19.47 0.54
CA PRO A 276 -16.43 -19.67 -0.49
C PRO A 276 -17.74 -18.98 -0.10
N SER A 277 -18.41 -18.38 -1.08
CA SER A 277 -19.76 -17.91 -0.89
C SER A 277 -20.68 -19.11 -0.74
N VAL A 278 -21.53 -19.11 0.26
CA VAL A 278 -22.62 -20.11 0.33
C VAL A 278 -23.56 -19.78 -0.82
N GLN A 279 -23.66 -20.66 -1.81
CA GLN A 279 -24.72 -20.58 -2.80
C GLN A 279 -26.05 -20.70 -2.06
N PRO A 280 -27.02 -19.78 -2.26
CA PRO A 280 -28.37 -20.06 -1.78
C PRO A 280 -28.87 -21.31 -2.51
N GLN A 281 -29.25 -22.33 -1.70
CA GLN A 281 -29.95 -23.49 -2.20
C GLN A 281 -31.33 -23.11 -2.72
#